data_d6aee2877c02e5a6264559eba6f4130c
#
_entry.id   d6aee2877c02e5a6264559eba6f4130c
#
_cell.length_a   1.000
_cell.length_b   1.000
_cell.length_c   1.000
_cell.angle_alpha   90.00
_cell.angle_beta   90.00
_cell.angle_gamma   90.00
#
_symmetry.space_group_name_H-M   'P 1'
#
loop_
_entity.id
_entity.type
_entity.pdbx_description
1 polymer ?
#
loop_
_entity_poly.entity_id
_entity_poly.type
_entity_poly.pdbx_seq_one_letter_code
_entity_poly.pdbx_strand_id
1 'polypeptide(L)'
;IIDAFSGYASRFYRRPADFAGNWKTLYVRPSPPDGSRGGLIIPIEGDRWHVTLIGMGGDYPPTDHYGFVEFARSLPTPQLYEAIKEAEPLTQPCGYRSTANRVRHYDQLPRYLEGFLVAGDAVYTLNPVYAQGMTAAVLGSEALAQTLARQTPGDLTGLADALQKQLKPAVASAWQMATREDQRWPNTEVVQLYNPDLPRRPQAVTQILPIAALAA
;
A
#
# COMPACT_ATOMS: atom_id res chain seq x y z
N ILE A 1 1.55 -10.97 -7.11
CA ILE A 1 0.55 -10.01 -6.62
C ILE A 1 -0.04 -10.59 -5.36
N ILE A 2 -0.23 -9.74 -4.33
CA ILE A 2 -0.96 -10.07 -3.12
C ILE A 2 -1.99 -8.96 -2.93
N ASP A 3 -3.27 -9.31 -2.93
CA ASP A 3 -4.38 -8.37 -2.89
C ASP A 3 -5.36 -8.74 -1.77
N ALA A 4 -5.44 -7.89 -0.76
CA ALA A 4 -6.42 -7.99 0.33
C ALA A 4 -7.70 -7.21 0.01
N PHE A 5 -7.90 -6.77 -1.24
CA PHE A 5 -9.05 -5.98 -1.66
C PHE A 5 -9.31 -4.79 -0.73
N SER A 6 -8.25 -4.10 -0.36
CA SER A 6 -8.37 -2.87 0.41
C SER A 6 -8.72 -1.69 -0.49
N GLY A 7 -9.42 -0.72 0.07
CA GLY A 7 -9.70 0.52 -0.61
C GLY A 7 -9.98 1.62 0.39
N TYR A 8 -9.91 2.85 -0.07
CA TYR A 8 -10.21 3.99 0.78
C TYR A 8 -10.91 5.10 0.01
N ALA A 9 -11.62 5.93 0.76
CA ALA A 9 -12.16 7.19 0.28
C ALA A 9 -11.65 8.31 1.18
N SER A 10 -11.25 9.42 0.58
CA SER A 10 -10.70 10.56 1.29
C SER A 10 -11.40 11.84 0.90
N ARG A 11 -11.55 12.75 1.85
CA ARG A 11 -12.02 14.12 1.62
C ARG A 11 -11.40 15.09 2.62
N PHE A 12 -11.48 16.38 2.30
CA PHE A 12 -11.08 17.45 3.20
C PHE A 12 -12.28 18.03 3.95
N TYR A 13 -12.05 18.35 5.22
CA TYR A 13 -12.97 19.09 6.07
C TYR A 13 -12.30 20.35 6.63
N ARG A 14 -13.08 21.38 6.91
CA ARG A 14 -12.64 22.47 7.77
C ARG A 14 -12.58 21.95 9.21
N ARG A 15 -11.48 22.19 9.89
CA ARG A 15 -11.39 21.89 11.31
C ARG A 15 -12.33 22.84 12.08
N PRO A 16 -13.27 22.34 12.91
CA PRO A 16 -14.09 23.21 13.75
C PRO A 16 -13.23 24.04 14.69
N ALA A 17 -13.55 25.34 14.82
CA ALA A 17 -12.76 26.26 15.64
C ALA A 17 -12.81 25.93 17.15
N ASP A 18 -13.91 25.34 17.58
CA ASP A 18 -14.19 24.91 18.95
C ASP A 18 -13.82 23.45 19.24
N PHE A 19 -13.10 22.80 18.31
CA PHE A 19 -12.73 21.41 18.49
C PHE A 19 -11.81 21.21 19.69
N ALA A 20 -12.35 20.59 20.74
CA ALA A 20 -11.68 20.37 22.02
C ALA A 20 -10.85 19.06 22.09
N GLY A 21 -10.73 18.31 21.01
CA GLY A 21 -9.96 17.08 20.97
C GLY A 21 -8.47 17.31 21.22
N ASN A 22 -7.86 16.48 22.05
CA ASN A 22 -6.44 16.58 22.45
C ASN A 22 -5.48 15.73 21.61
N TRP A 23 -5.97 15.11 20.53
CA TRP A 23 -5.15 14.27 19.65
C TRP A 23 -4.55 15.08 18.48
N LYS A 24 -3.35 14.69 18.07
CA LYS A 24 -2.67 15.24 16.87
C LYS A 24 -3.06 14.49 15.59
N THR A 25 -3.45 13.26 15.72
CA THR A 25 -3.96 12.39 14.65
C THR A 25 -4.91 11.39 15.29
N LEU A 26 -6.03 11.11 14.64
CA LEU A 26 -6.94 10.05 15.05
C LEU A 26 -6.82 8.90 14.04
N TYR A 27 -6.59 7.70 14.52
CA TYR A 27 -6.55 6.50 13.67
C TYR A 27 -7.38 5.37 14.28
N VAL A 28 -8.40 4.96 13.56
CA VAL A 28 -9.22 3.78 13.83
C VAL A 28 -8.72 2.68 12.90
N ARG A 29 -7.96 1.75 13.44
CA ARG A 29 -7.31 0.69 12.65
C ARG A 29 -8.31 -0.41 12.32
N PRO A 30 -8.38 -0.89 11.05
CA PRO A 30 -9.04 -2.15 10.73
C PRO A 30 -8.41 -3.31 11.51
N SER A 31 -9.22 -4.27 11.95
CA SER A 31 -8.79 -5.38 12.81
C SER A 31 -9.13 -6.74 12.17
N PRO A 32 -8.17 -7.39 11.47
CA PRO A 32 -8.41 -8.69 10.87
C PRO A 32 -8.67 -9.76 11.95
N PRO A 33 -9.49 -10.79 11.67
CA PRO A 33 -10.10 -11.04 10.37
C PRO A 33 -11.45 -10.33 10.14
N ASP A 34 -12.13 -9.83 11.19
CA ASP A 34 -13.55 -9.48 11.14
C ASP A 34 -13.84 -7.97 11.06
N GLY A 35 -12.92 -7.14 11.56
CA GLY A 35 -13.10 -5.68 11.59
C GLY A 35 -12.58 -5.01 10.32
N SER A 36 -13.32 -5.08 9.20
CA SER A 36 -12.88 -4.59 7.88
C SER A 36 -12.74 -3.07 7.80
N ARG A 37 -13.44 -2.31 8.67
CA ARG A 37 -13.57 -0.86 8.57
C ARG A 37 -12.64 -0.12 9.49
N GLY A 38 -12.05 0.95 8.95
CA GLY A 38 -11.20 1.87 9.69
C GLY A 38 -11.21 3.27 9.10
N GLY A 39 -10.40 4.15 9.67
CA GLY A 39 -10.26 5.50 9.14
C GLY A 39 -9.27 6.32 9.94
N LEU A 40 -8.88 7.45 9.36
CA LEU A 40 -7.97 8.38 10.02
C LEU A 40 -8.35 9.82 9.74
N ILE A 41 -7.99 10.70 10.68
CA ILE A 41 -8.03 12.15 10.53
C ILE A 41 -6.61 12.67 10.74
N ILE A 42 -6.10 13.41 9.77
CA ILE A 42 -4.80 14.08 9.83
C ILE A 42 -5.04 15.58 9.68
N PRO A 43 -4.70 16.42 10.68
CA PRO A 43 -4.64 17.86 10.49
C PRO A 43 -3.62 18.22 9.43
N ILE A 44 -4.00 19.16 8.58
CA ILE A 44 -3.15 19.71 7.51
C ILE A 44 -3.19 21.25 7.56
N GLU A 45 -2.40 21.89 6.72
CA GLU A 45 -2.30 23.35 6.67
C GLU A 45 -3.66 24.02 6.41
N GLY A 46 -3.83 25.23 6.94
CA GLY A 46 -5.03 26.07 6.76
C GLY A 46 -6.25 25.60 7.52
N ASP A 47 -6.04 25.13 8.75
CA ASP A 47 -7.11 24.65 9.65
C ASP A 47 -8.05 23.65 8.97
N ARG A 48 -7.46 22.67 8.30
CA ARG A 48 -8.16 21.61 7.58
C ARG A 48 -7.81 20.24 8.14
N TRP A 49 -8.71 19.32 7.91
CA TRP A 49 -8.50 17.89 8.14
C TRP A 49 -8.52 17.13 6.81
N HIS A 50 -7.56 16.26 6.64
CA HIS A 50 -7.62 15.18 5.67
C HIS A 50 -8.22 13.95 6.36
N VAL A 51 -9.42 13.56 5.95
CA VAL A 51 -10.16 12.42 6.48
C VAL A 51 -10.14 11.31 5.45
N THR A 52 -9.68 10.13 5.86
CA THR A 52 -9.65 8.93 5.01
C THR A 52 -10.40 7.81 5.72
N LEU A 53 -11.35 7.20 5.07
CA LEU A 53 -12.00 5.96 5.47
C LEU A 53 -11.37 4.78 4.72
N ILE A 54 -11.21 3.66 5.42
CA ILE A 54 -10.50 2.47 4.94
C ILE A 54 -11.45 1.28 5.03
N GLY A 55 -11.51 0.50 3.97
CA GLY A 55 -12.23 -0.78 3.96
C GLY A 55 -11.35 -1.90 3.43
N MET A 56 -11.41 -3.04 4.06
CA MET A 56 -10.64 -4.24 3.71
C MET A 56 -11.57 -5.33 3.19
N GLY A 57 -11.04 -6.27 2.40
CA GLY A 57 -11.80 -7.42 1.92
C GLY A 57 -12.96 -7.08 0.97
N GLY A 58 -12.88 -5.95 0.27
CA GLY A 58 -13.92 -5.49 -0.66
C GLY A 58 -15.01 -4.60 -0.02
N ASP A 59 -14.95 -4.34 1.28
CA ASP A 59 -15.87 -3.44 2.00
C ASP A 59 -15.49 -1.97 1.78
N TYR A 60 -15.54 -1.53 0.53
CA TYR A 60 -15.04 -0.21 0.13
C TYR A 60 -15.88 0.95 0.66
N PRO A 61 -15.25 2.01 1.19
CA PRO A 61 -15.98 3.21 1.59
C PRO A 61 -16.67 3.86 0.39
N PRO A 62 -17.95 4.34 0.57
CA PRO A 62 -18.66 5.10 -0.44
C PRO A 62 -17.98 6.43 -0.79
N THR A 63 -18.24 6.92 -2.02
CA THR A 63 -17.72 8.19 -2.53
C THR A 63 -18.79 9.29 -2.66
N ASP A 64 -19.99 9.04 -2.18
CA ASP A 64 -21.01 10.04 -1.98
C ASP A 64 -20.98 10.59 -0.54
N HIS A 65 -21.56 11.78 -0.33
CA HIS A 65 -21.51 12.46 0.96
C HIS A 65 -22.19 11.66 2.08
N TYR A 66 -23.38 11.16 1.83
CA TYR A 66 -24.17 10.46 2.85
C TYR A 66 -23.51 9.11 3.20
N GLY A 67 -23.18 8.32 2.21
CA GLY A 67 -22.52 7.03 2.39
C GLY A 67 -21.17 7.16 3.11
N PHE A 68 -20.38 8.20 2.82
CA PHE A 68 -19.12 8.46 3.51
C PHE A 68 -19.31 8.70 5.01
N VAL A 69 -20.30 9.52 5.39
CA VAL A 69 -20.60 9.81 6.80
C VAL A 69 -21.16 8.58 7.53
N GLU A 70 -22.06 7.82 6.88
CA GLU A 70 -22.60 6.58 7.45
C GLU A 70 -21.53 5.48 7.59
N PHE A 71 -20.58 5.40 6.67
CA PHE A 71 -19.44 4.51 6.81
C PHE A 71 -18.59 4.91 8.04
N ALA A 72 -18.32 6.20 8.23
CA ALA A 72 -17.63 6.70 9.42
C ALA A 72 -18.40 6.36 10.71
N ARG A 73 -19.74 6.44 10.70
CA ARG A 73 -20.60 6.08 11.82
C ARG A 73 -20.53 4.61 12.20
N SER A 74 -20.27 3.74 11.21
CA SER A 74 -20.19 2.29 11.40
C SER A 74 -18.84 1.80 11.92
N LEU A 75 -17.87 2.69 12.14
CA LEU A 75 -16.56 2.32 12.69
C LEU A 75 -16.68 1.76 14.11
N PRO A 76 -15.73 0.93 14.56
CA PRO A 76 -15.75 0.32 15.90
C PRO A 76 -15.78 1.34 17.04
N THR A 77 -15.37 2.58 16.79
CA THR A 77 -15.35 3.66 17.76
C THR A 77 -15.96 4.93 17.16
N PRO A 78 -16.74 5.71 17.95
CA PRO A 78 -17.49 6.84 17.42
C PRO A 78 -16.63 8.11 17.17
N GLN A 79 -15.40 8.16 17.66
CA GLN A 79 -14.61 9.40 17.70
C GLN A 79 -14.41 10.04 16.33
N LEU A 80 -14.22 9.24 15.27
CA LEU A 80 -14.03 9.76 13.93
C LEU A 80 -15.34 10.36 13.40
N TYR A 81 -16.46 9.64 13.55
CA TYR A 81 -17.78 10.12 13.18
C TYR A 81 -18.15 11.40 13.94
N GLU A 82 -17.98 11.42 15.25
CA GLU A 82 -18.27 12.58 16.08
C GLU A 82 -17.46 13.82 15.68
N ALA A 83 -16.22 13.62 15.24
CA ALA A 83 -15.39 14.73 14.77
C ALA A 83 -15.86 15.34 13.45
N ILE A 84 -16.46 14.53 12.54
CA ILE A 84 -16.77 14.99 11.18
C ILE A 84 -18.25 15.24 10.92
N LYS A 85 -19.17 14.74 11.76
CA LYS A 85 -20.62 14.77 11.49
C LYS A 85 -21.19 16.17 11.28
N GLU A 86 -20.62 17.18 11.93
CA GLU A 86 -21.02 18.60 11.82
C GLU A 86 -19.92 19.48 11.19
N ALA A 87 -18.75 18.88 10.86
CA ALA A 87 -17.68 19.62 10.22
C ALA A 87 -18.02 19.97 8.76
N GLU A 88 -17.62 21.17 8.33
CA GLU A 88 -17.84 21.63 6.96
C GLU A 88 -17.02 20.82 5.97
N PRO A 89 -17.65 20.06 5.04
CA PRO A 89 -16.91 19.35 4.01
C PRO A 89 -16.42 20.33 2.92
N LEU A 90 -15.12 20.27 2.61
CA LEU A 90 -14.50 21.15 1.62
C LEU A 90 -14.41 20.53 0.22
N THR A 91 -14.50 19.20 0.14
CA THR A 91 -14.43 18.46 -1.14
C THR A 91 -15.45 17.34 -1.18
N GLN A 92 -15.70 16.77 -2.36
CA GLN A 92 -16.37 15.48 -2.46
C GLN A 92 -15.40 14.36 -2.04
N PRO A 93 -15.90 13.21 -1.53
CA PRO A 93 -15.06 12.05 -1.29
C PRO A 93 -14.47 11.51 -2.59
N CYS A 94 -13.16 11.21 -2.58
CA CYS A 94 -12.45 10.59 -3.69
C CYS A 94 -11.99 9.19 -3.31
N GLY A 95 -12.39 8.18 -4.06
CA GLY A 95 -12.06 6.78 -3.80
C GLY A 95 -10.80 6.31 -4.50
N TYR A 96 -10.08 5.36 -3.89
CA TYR A 96 -8.94 4.66 -4.46
C TYR A 96 -8.96 3.18 -4.09
N ARG A 97 -8.75 2.30 -5.09
CA ARG A 97 -8.86 0.84 -4.94
C ARG A 97 -7.69 0.07 -5.57
N SER A 98 -6.68 0.75 -6.11
CA SER A 98 -5.50 0.10 -6.68
C SER A 98 -4.44 -0.13 -5.59
N THR A 99 -4.71 -1.06 -4.67
CA THR A 99 -3.98 -1.21 -3.41
C THR A 99 -3.17 -2.51 -3.32
N ALA A 100 -3.24 -3.40 -4.31
CA ALA A 100 -2.53 -4.67 -4.30
C ALA A 100 -1.00 -4.49 -4.16
N ASN A 101 -0.38 -5.28 -3.29
CA ASN A 101 1.06 -5.44 -3.28
C ASN A 101 1.51 -6.18 -4.55
N ARG A 102 2.47 -5.64 -5.27
CA ARG A 102 2.97 -6.24 -6.51
C ARG A 102 4.48 -6.15 -6.59
N VAL A 103 5.12 -7.26 -6.88
CA VAL A 103 6.53 -7.30 -7.27
C VAL A 103 6.65 -7.74 -8.74
N ARG A 104 7.49 -7.06 -9.48
CA ARG A 104 7.89 -7.44 -10.84
C ARG A 104 9.34 -7.93 -10.78
N HIS A 105 9.52 -9.18 -11.14
CA HIS A 105 10.80 -9.88 -10.99
C HIS A 105 11.77 -9.53 -12.13
N TYR A 106 12.19 -8.26 -12.20
CA TYR A 106 13.25 -7.84 -13.12
C TYR A 106 14.58 -8.52 -12.82
N ASP A 107 14.79 -8.96 -11.55
CA ASP A 107 15.94 -9.77 -11.12
C ASP A 107 16.01 -11.16 -11.76
N GLN A 108 14.97 -11.58 -12.49
CA GLN A 108 14.88 -12.88 -13.15
C GLN A 108 14.90 -12.78 -14.69
N LEU A 109 15.13 -11.60 -15.23
CA LEU A 109 15.20 -11.43 -16.69
C LEU A 109 16.40 -12.21 -17.26
N PRO A 110 16.23 -12.90 -18.40
CA PRO A 110 17.31 -13.62 -19.07
C PRO A 110 18.35 -12.65 -19.66
N ARG A 111 17.98 -11.42 -19.94
CA ARG A 111 18.82 -10.35 -20.45
C ARG A 111 18.31 -9.00 -19.97
N TYR A 112 19.23 -8.15 -19.53
CA TYR A 112 18.95 -6.75 -19.21
C TYR A 112 19.18 -5.85 -20.44
N LEU A 113 18.41 -4.78 -20.53
CA LEU A 113 18.62 -3.72 -21.50
C LEU A 113 19.62 -2.72 -20.90
N GLU A 114 20.80 -2.63 -21.49
CA GLU A 114 21.84 -1.69 -21.03
C GLU A 114 21.36 -0.24 -21.14
N GLY A 115 21.68 0.55 -20.14
CA GLY A 115 21.24 1.94 -20.05
C GLY A 115 19.79 2.13 -19.59
N PHE A 116 19.04 1.06 -19.27
CA PHE A 116 17.68 1.13 -18.77
C PHE A 116 17.57 0.57 -17.33
N LEU A 117 17.10 1.40 -16.40
CA LEU A 117 16.95 1.04 -14.99
C LEU A 117 15.47 1.08 -14.59
N VAL A 118 15.07 0.14 -13.75
CA VAL A 118 13.73 0.07 -13.17
C VAL A 118 13.85 0.13 -11.65
N ALA A 119 13.11 1.05 -11.02
CA ALA A 119 13.15 1.27 -9.56
C ALA A 119 11.78 1.71 -9.02
N GLY A 120 11.67 1.83 -7.70
CA GLY A 120 10.44 2.28 -7.02
C GLY A 120 9.24 1.39 -7.30
N ASP A 121 8.07 1.99 -7.43
CA ASP A 121 6.79 1.30 -7.66
C ASP A 121 6.76 0.51 -8.99
N ALA A 122 7.64 0.83 -9.92
CA ALA A 122 7.79 0.03 -11.15
C ALA A 122 8.32 -1.40 -10.85
N VAL A 123 9.02 -1.61 -9.73
CA VAL A 123 9.49 -2.92 -9.25
C VAL A 123 8.61 -3.42 -8.11
N TYR A 124 8.47 -2.63 -7.05
CA TYR A 124 7.73 -2.97 -5.83
C TYR A 124 6.62 -1.96 -5.57
N THR A 125 5.39 -2.28 -5.95
CA THR A 125 4.20 -1.54 -5.53
C THR A 125 3.72 -2.12 -4.21
N LEU A 126 3.53 -1.27 -3.20
CA LEU A 126 3.07 -1.68 -1.88
C LEU A 126 1.68 -1.12 -1.60
N ASN A 127 0.87 -1.88 -0.86
CA ASN A 127 -0.43 -1.43 -0.40
C ASN A 127 -0.28 -0.12 0.41
N PRO A 128 -0.87 1.00 -0.06
CA PRO A 128 -0.65 2.31 0.57
C PRO A 128 -1.21 2.41 2.00
N VAL A 129 -2.13 1.54 2.38
CA VAL A 129 -2.70 1.47 3.75
C VAL A 129 -1.60 1.31 4.81
N TYR A 130 -0.47 0.69 4.45
CA TYR A 130 0.65 0.47 5.38
C TYR A 130 1.72 1.57 5.32
N ALA A 131 1.57 2.58 4.47
CA ALA A 131 2.49 3.73 4.34
C ALA A 131 3.96 3.36 4.07
N GLN A 132 4.24 2.23 3.40
CA GLN A 132 5.60 1.73 3.17
C GLN A 132 6.18 2.08 1.79
N GLY A 133 5.36 2.59 0.86
CA GLY A 133 5.79 2.88 -0.51
C GLY A 133 6.94 3.91 -0.57
N MET A 134 6.82 5.02 0.15
CA MET A 134 7.86 6.05 0.19
C MET A 134 9.15 5.54 0.85
N THR A 135 9.05 4.77 1.92
CA THR A 135 10.20 4.12 2.58
C THR A 135 10.95 3.21 1.60
N ALA A 136 10.20 2.36 0.88
CA ALA A 136 10.78 1.48 -0.13
C ALA A 136 11.46 2.26 -1.28
N ALA A 137 10.86 3.37 -1.71
CA ALA A 137 11.45 4.24 -2.75
C ALA A 137 12.77 4.88 -2.30
N VAL A 138 12.84 5.38 -1.07
CA VAL A 138 14.07 5.96 -0.49
C VAL A 138 15.16 4.91 -0.36
N LEU A 139 14.85 3.73 0.18
CA LEU A 139 15.81 2.62 0.28
C LEU A 139 16.27 2.13 -1.11
N GLY A 140 15.38 2.14 -2.09
CA GLY A 140 15.71 1.84 -3.48
C GLY A 140 16.64 2.88 -4.10
N SER A 141 16.47 4.17 -3.76
CA SER A 141 17.34 5.25 -4.21
C SER A 141 18.74 5.14 -3.59
N GLU A 142 18.83 4.76 -2.32
CA GLU A 142 20.09 4.49 -1.65
C GLU A 142 20.81 3.29 -2.29
N ALA A 143 20.08 2.20 -2.58
CA ALA A 143 20.63 1.05 -3.29
C ALA A 143 21.18 1.42 -4.68
N LEU A 144 20.49 2.30 -5.40
CA LEU A 144 20.97 2.83 -6.68
C LEU A 144 22.25 3.63 -6.51
N ALA A 145 22.31 4.55 -5.54
CA ALA A 145 23.50 5.35 -5.26
C ALA A 145 24.71 4.46 -4.93
N GLN A 146 24.52 3.46 -4.07
CA GLN A 146 25.57 2.49 -3.71
C GLN A 146 26.01 1.64 -4.90
N THR A 147 25.09 1.27 -5.78
CA THR A 147 25.39 0.49 -6.98
C THR A 147 26.22 1.34 -7.97
N LEU A 148 25.81 2.58 -8.20
CA LEU A 148 26.54 3.53 -9.05
C LEU A 148 27.95 3.82 -8.53
N ALA A 149 28.12 3.97 -7.21
CA ALA A 149 29.42 4.24 -6.60
C ALA A 149 30.44 3.11 -6.81
N ARG A 150 30.00 1.91 -7.16
CA ARG A 150 30.85 0.74 -7.47
C ARG A 150 31.20 0.62 -8.95
N GLN A 151 30.58 1.42 -9.81
CA GLN A 151 30.83 1.40 -11.26
C GLN A 151 32.09 2.21 -11.59
N THR A 152 32.78 1.79 -12.66
CA THR A 152 33.84 2.59 -13.25
C THR A 152 33.21 3.83 -13.90
N PRO A 153 33.76 5.03 -13.68
CA PRO A 153 33.24 6.23 -14.33
C PRO A 153 33.13 6.10 -15.85
N GLY A 154 31.92 6.31 -16.36
CA GLY A 154 31.60 6.19 -17.79
C GLY A 154 31.24 4.78 -18.26
N ASP A 155 31.40 3.74 -17.44
CA ASP A 155 30.98 2.37 -17.76
C ASP A 155 29.75 1.98 -16.91
N LEU A 156 28.61 1.80 -17.57
CA LEU A 156 27.35 1.38 -16.96
C LEU A 156 27.00 -0.07 -17.25
N THR A 157 27.94 -0.84 -17.79
CA THR A 157 27.75 -2.25 -18.15
C THR A 157 27.35 -3.05 -16.89
N GLY A 158 26.25 -3.81 -16.99
CA GLY A 158 25.74 -4.63 -15.90
C GLY A 158 25.08 -3.87 -14.75
N LEU A 159 24.96 -2.54 -14.82
CA LEU A 159 24.36 -1.72 -13.76
C LEU A 159 22.92 -2.14 -13.46
N ALA A 160 22.12 -2.46 -14.48
CA ALA A 160 20.72 -2.86 -14.31
C ALA A 160 20.59 -4.17 -13.52
N ASP A 161 21.40 -5.17 -13.83
CA ASP A 161 21.44 -6.44 -13.08
C ASP A 161 21.90 -6.23 -11.63
N ALA A 162 22.97 -5.47 -11.44
CA ALA A 162 23.50 -5.16 -10.11
C ALA A 162 22.47 -4.42 -9.25
N LEU A 163 21.75 -3.45 -9.81
CA LEU A 163 20.69 -2.72 -9.11
C LEU A 163 19.55 -3.66 -8.70
N GLN A 164 19.05 -4.50 -9.61
CA GLN A 164 17.92 -5.40 -9.29
C GLN A 164 18.28 -6.40 -8.17
N LYS A 165 19.52 -6.88 -8.14
CA LYS A 165 20.03 -7.72 -7.05
C LYS A 165 20.12 -6.97 -5.71
N GLN A 166 20.45 -5.68 -5.74
CA GLN A 166 20.56 -4.85 -4.54
C GLN A 166 19.19 -4.38 -4.02
N LEU A 167 18.19 -4.14 -4.90
CA LEU A 167 16.85 -3.69 -4.51
C LEU A 167 16.13 -4.69 -3.63
N LYS A 168 16.23 -5.98 -3.92
CA LYS A 168 15.52 -7.02 -3.19
C LYS A 168 15.79 -7.03 -1.68
N PRO A 169 17.05 -7.09 -1.20
CA PRO A 169 17.33 -6.99 0.23
C PRO A 169 17.01 -5.60 0.80
N ALA A 170 17.20 -4.52 0.04
CA ALA A 170 16.94 -3.16 0.51
C ALA A 170 15.47 -2.94 0.89
N VAL A 171 14.52 -3.47 0.11
CA VAL A 171 13.08 -3.27 0.35
C VAL A 171 12.40 -4.46 1.04
N ALA A 172 13.15 -5.49 1.40
CA ALA A 172 12.59 -6.76 1.91
C ALA A 172 11.71 -6.58 3.15
N SER A 173 12.10 -5.73 4.11
CA SER A 173 11.32 -5.52 5.33
C SER A 173 9.98 -4.82 5.05
N ALA A 174 9.97 -3.80 4.17
CA ALA A 174 8.76 -3.10 3.76
C ALA A 174 7.79 -4.04 3.02
N TRP A 175 8.32 -4.85 2.10
CA TRP A 175 7.56 -5.87 1.38
C TRP A 175 6.95 -6.91 2.33
N GLN A 176 7.77 -7.50 3.22
CA GLN A 176 7.31 -8.51 4.16
C GLN A 176 6.26 -7.97 5.13
N MET A 177 6.43 -6.75 5.61
CA MET A 177 5.46 -6.14 6.51
C MET A 177 4.12 -5.95 5.81
N ALA A 178 4.08 -5.32 4.65
CA ALA A 178 2.85 -5.06 3.91
C ALA A 178 2.13 -6.37 3.51
N THR A 179 2.88 -7.36 3.00
CA THR A 179 2.29 -8.61 2.54
C THR A 179 1.80 -9.51 3.68
N ARG A 180 2.50 -9.54 4.82
CA ARG A 180 2.04 -10.27 6.01
C ARG A 180 0.76 -9.67 6.60
N GLU A 181 0.65 -8.35 6.64
CA GLU A 181 -0.58 -7.69 7.11
C GLU A 181 -1.75 -7.97 6.15
N ASP A 182 -1.54 -7.92 4.84
CA ASP A 182 -2.60 -8.29 3.87
C ASP A 182 -3.04 -9.74 4.01
N GLN A 183 -2.11 -10.66 4.25
CA GLN A 183 -2.41 -12.10 4.42
C GLN A 183 -3.19 -12.43 5.70
N ARG A 184 -3.37 -11.49 6.62
CA ARG A 184 -4.25 -11.67 7.79
C ARG A 184 -5.74 -11.59 7.44
N TRP A 185 -6.07 -11.12 6.23
CA TRP A 185 -7.45 -11.02 5.76
C TRP A 185 -7.88 -12.30 5.05
N PRO A 186 -9.05 -12.89 5.40
CA PRO A 186 -9.47 -14.19 4.86
C PRO A 186 -9.61 -14.23 3.34
N ASN A 187 -9.97 -13.09 2.73
CA ASN A 187 -10.22 -12.97 1.29
C ASN A 187 -8.97 -12.56 0.49
N THR A 188 -7.78 -12.55 1.12
CA THR A 188 -6.57 -12.17 0.41
C THR A 188 -6.23 -13.16 -0.69
N GLU A 189 -6.10 -12.64 -1.90
CA GLU A 189 -5.65 -13.43 -3.05
C GLU A 189 -4.13 -13.30 -3.26
N VAL A 190 -3.50 -14.43 -3.51
CA VAL A 190 -2.10 -14.50 -3.91
C VAL A 190 -2.03 -15.01 -5.34
N VAL A 191 -1.65 -14.14 -6.27
CA VAL A 191 -1.56 -14.48 -7.70
C VAL A 191 -0.11 -14.37 -8.15
N GLN A 192 0.45 -15.48 -8.62
CA GLN A 192 1.70 -15.49 -9.36
C GLN A 192 1.37 -15.49 -10.86
N LEU A 193 1.63 -14.36 -11.53
CA LEU A 193 1.45 -14.27 -12.97
C LEU A 193 2.54 -15.08 -13.65
N TYR A 194 2.14 -16.06 -14.45
CA TYR A 194 3.02 -16.88 -15.25
C TYR A 194 3.37 -16.14 -16.56
N ASN A 195 4.65 -16.10 -16.90
CA ASN A 195 5.08 -15.71 -18.24
C ASN A 195 5.42 -16.97 -19.04
N PRO A 196 4.65 -17.30 -20.09
CA PRO A 196 4.87 -18.51 -20.88
C PRO A 196 6.20 -18.54 -21.65
N ASP A 197 6.81 -17.36 -21.89
CA ASP A 197 8.03 -17.20 -22.67
C ASP A 197 9.32 -17.28 -21.81
N LEU A 198 9.19 -17.37 -20.49
CA LEU A 198 10.33 -17.64 -19.62
C LEU A 198 10.63 -19.13 -19.59
N PRO A 199 11.92 -19.55 -19.63
CA PRO A 199 12.29 -20.96 -19.54
C PRO A 199 11.66 -21.55 -18.27
N ARG A 200 10.93 -22.65 -18.44
CA ARG A 200 10.20 -23.35 -17.36
C ARG A 200 11.19 -23.78 -16.28
N ARG A 201 11.22 -23.04 -15.17
CA ARG A 201 11.60 -23.68 -13.91
C ARG A 201 10.44 -24.61 -13.51
N PRO A 202 10.73 -25.82 -12.94
CA PRO A 202 9.68 -26.79 -12.65
C PRO A 202 8.62 -26.15 -11.76
N GLN A 203 7.40 -26.19 -12.26
CA GLN A 203 6.11 -25.92 -11.64
C GLN A 203 6.12 -25.30 -10.26
N ALA A 204 6.03 -23.96 -10.19
CA ALA A 204 5.37 -23.34 -9.07
C ALA A 204 3.87 -23.46 -9.34
N VAL A 205 3.23 -24.28 -8.53
CA VAL A 205 1.81 -24.59 -8.57
C VAL A 205 1.01 -23.31 -8.45
N THR A 206 0.12 -23.07 -9.41
CA THR A 206 -0.98 -22.14 -9.25
C THR A 206 -1.96 -22.76 -8.23
N GLN A 207 -1.65 -22.66 -6.96
CA GLN A 207 -2.59 -22.93 -5.89
C GLN A 207 -3.00 -21.59 -5.31
N ILE A 208 -4.27 -21.26 -5.48
CA ILE A 208 -4.98 -20.41 -4.52
C ILE A 208 -4.97 -21.23 -3.24
N LEU A 209 -4.01 -20.98 -2.36
CA LEU A 209 -3.99 -21.61 -1.04
C LEU A 209 -4.88 -20.78 -0.12
N PRO A 210 -5.99 -21.32 0.35
CA PRO A 210 -6.70 -20.70 1.48
C PRO A 210 -5.74 -20.67 2.67
N ILE A 211 -5.71 -19.55 3.38
CA ILE A 211 -4.82 -19.26 4.51
C ILE A 211 -4.86 -20.34 5.61
N ALA A 212 -5.92 -21.13 5.69
CA ALA A 212 -6.06 -22.26 6.61
C ALA A 212 -5.02 -23.39 6.43
N ALA A 213 -4.27 -23.43 5.34
CA ALA A 213 -3.28 -24.48 5.06
C ALA A 213 -1.85 -24.14 5.53
N LEU A 214 -1.60 -22.93 6.09
CA LEU A 214 -0.28 -22.48 6.55
C LEU A 214 -0.11 -22.55 8.08
N ALA A 215 -1.10 -23.09 8.80
CA ALA A 215 -1.10 -23.21 10.27
C ALA A 215 -0.91 -24.65 10.75
N ALA A 216 -0.31 -25.54 9.96
CA ALA A 216 0.05 -26.90 10.38
C ALA A 216 1.57 -27.10 10.32
#